data_88f3854bc4ac556d905d433c11077d37
#
_entry.id   88f3854bc4ac556d905d433c11077d37
#
_cell.length_a   1.000
_cell.length_b   1.000
_cell.length_c   1.000
_cell.angle_alpha   90.00
_cell.angle_beta   90.00
_cell.angle_gamma   90.00
#
_symmetry.space_group_name_H-M   'P 1'
#
loop_
_entity.id
_entity.type
_entity.pdbx_description
1 polymer ?
#
loop_
_entity_poly.entity_id
_entity_poly.type
_entity_poly.pdbx_seq_one_letter_code
_entity_poly.pdbx_strand_id
1 'polypeptide(L)'
;LLQKINELLQSPIENAEDGQELLGLSRIFEVCGENDNFIECMEKCVQSDNKKVREMALKKLTQLYKRKGEYDKAVEYWNQMIEQGDILNLYPMIELAKYYEHKEKNIAKALEITEKAFQISNMVGINNSIYKDDLKKRLNRLKVKAGKMKNA
;
A
#
# COMPACT_ATOMS: atom_id res chain seq x y z
N LEU A 1 35.78 -6.47 -11.23
CA LEU A 1 34.84 -5.31 -11.27
C LEU A 1 34.08 -5.26 -12.59
N LEU A 2 34.77 -5.24 -13.75
CA LEU A 2 34.17 -5.20 -15.08
C LEU A 2 33.28 -6.41 -15.37
N GLN A 3 33.65 -7.60 -14.92
CA GLN A 3 32.87 -8.83 -15.08
C GLN A 3 31.53 -8.72 -14.29
N LYS A 4 31.58 -8.24 -13.04
CA LYS A 4 30.36 -8.03 -12.24
C LYS A 4 29.44 -6.97 -12.85
N ILE A 5 30.01 -5.89 -13.41
CA ILE A 5 29.22 -4.86 -14.13
C ILE A 5 28.54 -5.47 -15.35
N ASN A 6 29.23 -6.32 -16.10
CA ASN A 6 28.68 -6.95 -17.29
C ASN A 6 27.55 -7.95 -16.95
N GLU A 7 27.71 -8.71 -15.87
CA GLU A 7 26.67 -9.61 -15.34
C GLU A 7 25.43 -8.82 -14.88
N LEU A 8 25.62 -7.72 -14.16
CA LEU A 8 24.53 -6.82 -13.77
C LEU A 8 23.80 -6.19 -14.96
N LEU A 9 24.49 -5.95 -16.07
CA LEU A 9 23.87 -5.41 -17.28
C LEU A 9 23.09 -6.45 -18.08
N GLN A 10 23.44 -7.75 -17.96
CA GLN A 10 22.75 -8.84 -18.69
C GLN A 10 21.48 -9.31 -17.96
N SER A 11 21.52 -9.42 -16.62
CA SER A 11 20.38 -9.87 -15.80
C SER A 11 20.38 -9.10 -14.47
N PRO A 12 20.07 -7.81 -14.51
CA PRO A 12 20.28 -6.94 -13.34
C PRO A 12 19.44 -7.37 -12.13
N ILE A 13 18.23 -7.85 -12.36
CA ILE A 13 17.31 -8.24 -11.26
C ILE A 13 17.73 -9.58 -10.63
N GLU A 14 18.24 -10.51 -11.44
CA GLU A 14 18.70 -11.82 -10.96
C GLU A 14 20.01 -11.73 -10.18
N ASN A 15 20.88 -10.79 -10.57
CA ASN A 15 22.20 -10.60 -9.99
C ASN A 15 22.22 -9.57 -8.85
N ALA A 16 21.09 -8.99 -8.48
CA ALA A 16 20.98 -8.11 -7.32
C ALA A 16 21.19 -8.92 -6.03
N GLU A 17 22.14 -8.47 -5.19
CA GLU A 17 22.56 -9.19 -3.99
C GLU A 17 21.58 -8.97 -2.82
N ASP A 18 20.91 -7.82 -2.79
CA ASP A 18 20.01 -7.47 -1.70
C ASP A 18 18.84 -6.56 -2.13
N GLY A 19 17.94 -6.32 -1.18
CA GLY A 19 16.77 -5.47 -1.42
C GLY A 19 17.10 -4.00 -1.70
N GLN A 20 18.27 -3.49 -1.30
CA GLN A 20 18.69 -2.11 -1.57
C GLN A 20 19.09 -1.96 -3.04
N GLU A 21 19.81 -2.94 -3.58
CA GLU A 21 20.15 -2.98 -5.00
C GLU A 21 18.91 -3.09 -5.85
N LEU A 22 17.95 -3.95 -5.48
CA LEU A 22 16.66 -4.06 -6.14
C LEU A 22 15.87 -2.75 -6.12
N LEU A 23 15.87 -2.00 -5.00
CA LEU A 23 15.27 -0.67 -4.92
C LEU A 23 15.99 0.33 -5.83
N GLY A 24 17.31 0.23 -5.96
CA GLY A 24 18.10 1.04 -6.89
C GLY A 24 17.69 0.77 -8.34
N LEU A 25 17.65 -0.50 -8.75
CA LEU A 25 17.23 -0.94 -10.08
C LEU A 25 15.79 -0.51 -10.39
N SER A 26 14.89 -0.66 -9.44
CA SER A 26 13.48 -0.28 -9.63
C SER A 26 13.29 1.19 -9.98
N ARG A 27 14.12 2.08 -9.43
CA ARG A 27 14.08 3.52 -9.77
C ARG A 27 14.49 3.75 -11.23
N ILE A 28 15.47 2.99 -11.72
CA ILE A 28 15.89 3.06 -13.13
C ILE A 28 14.73 2.61 -14.02
N PHE A 29 14.13 1.46 -13.72
CA PHE A 29 12.99 0.94 -14.49
C PHE A 29 11.76 1.86 -14.43
N GLU A 30 11.49 2.48 -13.28
CA GLU A 30 10.41 3.48 -13.13
C GLU A 30 10.63 4.68 -14.06
N VAL A 31 11.86 5.19 -14.14
CA VAL A 31 12.22 6.33 -15.02
C VAL A 31 12.18 5.92 -16.51
N CYS A 32 12.62 4.71 -16.84
CA CYS A 32 12.58 4.18 -18.20
C CYS A 32 11.18 3.78 -18.66
N GLY A 33 10.20 3.73 -17.76
CA GLY A 33 8.84 3.28 -18.06
C GLY A 33 8.69 1.76 -18.20
N GLU A 34 9.69 1.00 -17.77
CA GLU A 34 9.71 -0.46 -17.80
C GLU A 34 8.94 -1.05 -16.63
N ASN A 35 7.61 -0.98 -16.72
CA ASN A 35 6.72 -1.34 -15.60
C ASN A 35 6.86 -2.80 -15.15
N ASP A 36 7.11 -3.75 -16.06
CA ASP A 36 7.21 -5.17 -15.70
C ASP A 36 8.47 -5.43 -14.87
N ASN A 37 9.61 -4.89 -15.29
CA ASN A 37 10.86 -4.98 -14.54
C ASN A 37 10.77 -4.24 -13.19
N PHE A 38 10.07 -3.09 -13.15
CA PHE A 38 9.77 -2.40 -11.90
C PHE A 38 8.96 -3.27 -10.95
N ILE A 39 7.90 -3.92 -11.44
CA ILE A 39 7.05 -4.80 -10.63
C ILE A 39 7.89 -5.97 -10.09
N GLU A 40 8.66 -6.64 -10.93
CA GLU A 40 9.52 -7.75 -10.53
C GLU A 40 10.50 -7.36 -9.42
N CYS A 41 11.17 -6.20 -9.55
CA CYS A 41 12.03 -5.68 -8.49
C CYS A 41 11.27 -5.47 -7.18
N MET A 42 10.07 -4.87 -7.26
CA MET A 42 9.27 -4.59 -6.08
C MET A 42 8.75 -5.87 -5.42
N GLU A 43 8.31 -6.87 -6.18
CA GLU A 43 7.86 -8.16 -5.66
C GLU A 43 8.99 -8.91 -4.95
N LYS A 44 10.21 -8.87 -5.49
CA LYS A 44 11.39 -9.40 -4.78
C LYS A 44 11.70 -8.59 -3.50
N CYS A 45 11.57 -7.27 -3.53
CA CYS A 45 11.77 -6.42 -2.36
C CYS A 45 10.73 -6.70 -1.24
N VAL A 46 9.51 -7.13 -1.58
CA VAL A 46 8.50 -7.53 -0.58
C VAL A 46 8.95 -8.74 0.24
N GLN A 47 9.82 -9.58 -0.30
CA GLN A 47 10.39 -10.74 0.39
C GLN A 47 11.68 -10.43 1.17
N SER A 48 12.16 -9.21 1.15
CA SER A 48 13.41 -8.80 1.82
C SER A 48 13.29 -8.91 3.35
N ASP A 49 14.34 -9.33 4.03
CA ASP A 49 14.44 -9.31 5.49
C ASP A 49 14.44 -7.88 6.06
N ASN A 50 14.81 -6.90 5.25
CA ASN A 50 14.83 -5.50 5.63
C ASN A 50 13.41 -4.92 5.64
N LYS A 51 12.87 -4.65 6.84
CA LYS A 51 11.52 -4.09 7.04
C LYS A 51 11.27 -2.82 6.22
N LYS A 52 12.24 -1.90 6.16
CA LYS A 52 12.08 -0.63 5.41
C LYS A 52 11.95 -0.88 3.91
N VAL A 53 12.71 -1.85 3.39
CA VAL A 53 12.64 -2.25 1.97
C VAL A 53 11.26 -2.82 1.66
N ARG A 54 10.77 -3.76 2.49
CA ARG A 54 9.42 -4.35 2.33
C ARG A 54 8.32 -3.29 2.35
N GLU A 55 8.32 -2.41 3.35
CA GLU A 55 7.30 -1.36 3.48
C GLU A 55 7.30 -0.40 2.28
N MET A 56 8.48 -0.05 1.78
CA MET A 56 8.62 0.80 0.60
C MET A 56 8.10 0.10 -0.66
N ALA A 57 8.45 -1.18 -0.84
CA ALA A 57 8.00 -1.97 -1.97
C ALA A 57 6.48 -2.14 -1.99
N LEU A 58 5.88 -2.52 -0.87
CA LEU A 58 4.43 -2.64 -0.72
C LEU A 58 3.71 -1.32 -1.05
N LYS A 59 4.23 -0.20 -0.54
CA LYS A 59 3.67 1.12 -0.83
C LYS A 59 3.74 1.45 -2.33
N LYS A 60 4.86 1.17 -2.98
CA LYS A 60 5.06 1.43 -4.42
C LYS A 60 4.15 0.55 -5.28
N LEU A 61 4.04 -0.73 -4.97
CA LEU A 61 3.14 -1.67 -5.68
C LEU A 61 1.67 -1.24 -5.55
N THR A 62 1.21 -0.90 -4.34
CA THR A 62 -0.17 -0.44 -4.14
C THR A 62 -0.48 0.83 -4.95
N GLN A 63 0.47 1.78 -5.02
CA GLN A 63 0.31 2.99 -5.81
C GLN A 63 0.24 2.69 -7.31
N LEU A 64 1.08 1.77 -7.80
CA LEU A 64 1.09 1.36 -9.20
C LEU A 64 -0.22 0.69 -9.60
N TYR A 65 -0.63 -0.35 -8.86
CA TYR A 65 -1.85 -1.10 -9.16
C TYR A 65 -3.12 -0.24 -9.05
N LYS A 66 -3.16 0.69 -8.07
CA LYS A 66 -4.22 1.68 -7.98
C LYS A 66 -4.28 2.58 -9.22
N ARG A 67 -3.13 3.05 -9.75
CA ARG A 67 -3.08 3.86 -10.99
C ARG A 67 -3.51 3.08 -12.22
N LYS A 68 -3.16 1.80 -12.28
CA LYS A 68 -3.59 0.89 -13.37
C LYS A 68 -5.07 0.51 -13.28
N GLY A 69 -5.74 0.77 -12.15
CA GLY A 69 -7.11 0.32 -11.90
C GLY A 69 -7.22 -1.16 -11.51
N GLU A 70 -6.09 -1.84 -11.30
CA GLU A 70 -6.01 -3.23 -10.85
C GLU A 70 -6.20 -3.31 -9.32
N TYR A 71 -7.43 -3.00 -8.88
CA TYR A 71 -7.72 -2.85 -7.46
C TYR A 71 -7.61 -4.15 -6.66
N ASP A 72 -7.83 -5.31 -7.28
CA ASP A 72 -7.72 -6.61 -6.59
C ASP A 72 -6.30 -6.80 -6.03
N LYS A 73 -5.28 -6.53 -6.86
CA LYS A 73 -3.88 -6.56 -6.43
C LYS A 73 -3.56 -5.48 -5.39
N ALA A 74 -4.09 -4.27 -5.57
CA ALA A 74 -3.90 -3.21 -4.59
C ALA A 74 -4.48 -3.59 -3.22
N VAL A 75 -5.67 -4.23 -3.19
CA VAL A 75 -6.32 -4.73 -1.97
C VAL A 75 -5.48 -5.81 -1.30
N GLU A 76 -4.93 -6.76 -2.06
CA GLU A 76 -4.05 -7.80 -1.55
C GLU A 76 -2.85 -7.19 -0.83
N TYR A 77 -2.13 -6.26 -1.46
CA TYR A 77 -0.98 -5.60 -0.85
C TYR A 77 -1.35 -4.68 0.31
N TRP A 78 -2.51 -4.00 0.31
CA TRP A 78 -2.96 -3.25 1.49
C TRP A 78 -3.24 -4.17 2.68
N ASN A 79 -3.85 -5.35 2.46
CA ASN A 79 -4.04 -6.34 3.51
C ASN A 79 -2.69 -6.84 4.05
N GLN A 80 -1.74 -7.16 3.16
CA GLN A 80 -0.40 -7.56 3.57
C GLN A 80 0.32 -6.47 4.39
N MET A 81 0.15 -5.19 4.03
CA MET A 81 0.67 -4.07 4.83
C MET A 81 0.05 -4.01 6.23
N ILE A 82 -1.23 -4.34 6.38
CA ILE A 82 -1.90 -4.38 7.70
C ILE A 82 -1.38 -5.54 8.53
N GLU A 83 -1.22 -6.71 7.92
CA GLU A 83 -0.79 -7.94 8.62
C GLU A 83 0.67 -7.89 9.06
N GLN A 84 1.55 -7.37 8.22
CA GLN A 84 3.00 -7.39 8.42
C GLN A 84 3.56 -6.05 8.90
N GLY A 85 2.76 -4.99 8.83
CA GLY A 85 3.20 -3.62 9.06
C GLY A 85 3.10 -3.16 10.52
N ASP A 86 3.41 -1.89 10.70
CA ASP A 86 3.21 -1.21 11.96
C ASP A 86 1.71 -0.86 12.12
N ILE A 87 1.13 -1.23 13.25
CA ILE A 87 -0.26 -0.89 13.58
C ILE A 87 -0.53 0.62 13.52
N LEU A 88 0.51 1.44 13.65
CA LEU A 88 0.43 2.90 13.54
C LEU A 88 0.36 3.40 12.10
N ASN A 89 0.64 2.55 11.13
CA ASN A 89 0.54 2.88 9.71
C ASN A 89 -0.92 2.76 9.26
N LEU A 90 -1.67 3.83 9.41
CA LEU A 90 -3.08 3.88 9.02
C LEU A 90 -3.32 3.96 7.50
N TYR A 91 -2.27 4.19 6.71
CA TYR A 91 -2.39 4.35 5.25
C TYR A 91 -3.14 3.20 4.56
N PRO A 92 -2.80 1.91 4.76
CA PRO A 92 -3.49 0.82 4.08
C PRO A 92 -4.97 0.71 4.48
N MET A 93 -5.31 0.94 5.75
CA MET A 93 -6.70 0.94 6.21
C MET A 93 -7.51 2.08 5.57
N ILE A 94 -6.92 3.27 5.44
CA ILE A 94 -7.56 4.41 4.80
C ILE A 94 -7.82 4.12 3.32
N GLU A 95 -6.85 3.54 2.60
CA GLU A 95 -7.01 3.20 1.19
C GLU A 95 -8.05 2.08 0.97
N LEU A 96 -8.06 1.05 1.83
CA LEU A 96 -9.10 0.02 1.82
C LEU A 96 -10.49 0.60 2.08
N ALA A 97 -10.63 1.49 3.06
CA ALA A 97 -11.92 2.14 3.33
C ALA A 97 -12.40 2.95 2.12
N LYS A 98 -11.50 3.66 1.42
CA LYS A 98 -11.83 4.36 0.16
C LYS A 98 -12.27 3.39 -0.94
N TYR A 99 -11.56 2.29 -1.09
CA TYR A 99 -11.88 1.26 -2.08
C TYR A 99 -13.29 0.69 -1.85
N TYR A 100 -13.58 0.23 -0.62
CA TYR A 100 -14.90 -0.31 -0.30
C TYR A 100 -16.02 0.73 -0.39
N GLU A 101 -15.76 2.00 -0.08
CA GLU A 101 -16.75 3.06 -0.22
C GLU A 101 -17.06 3.40 -1.67
N HIS A 102 -16.04 3.50 -2.53
CA HIS A 102 -16.18 4.13 -3.85
C HIS A 102 -16.17 3.13 -5.02
N LYS A 103 -15.47 2.01 -4.89
CA LYS A 103 -15.35 1.01 -5.95
C LYS A 103 -16.29 -0.16 -5.72
N GLU A 104 -16.16 -0.85 -4.62
CA GLU A 104 -17.04 -1.96 -4.23
C GLU A 104 -18.45 -1.50 -3.78
N LYS A 105 -18.58 -0.23 -3.38
CA LYS A 105 -19.82 0.34 -2.81
C LYS A 105 -20.33 -0.45 -1.59
N ASN A 106 -19.45 -1.15 -0.91
CA ASN A 106 -19.72 -1.88 0.34
C ASN A 106 -19.55 -0.94 1.54
N ILE A 107 -20.62 -0.20 1.84
CA ILE A 107 -20.60 0.81 2.90
C ILE A 107 -20.39 0.20 4.28
N ALA A 108 -20.90 -1.02 4.53
CA ALA A 108 -20.71 -1.70 5.81
C ALA A 108 -19.23 -2.01 6.07
N LYS A 109 -18.54 -2.56 5.09
CA LYS A 109 -17.11 -2.88 5.20
C LYS A 109 -16.24 -1.63 5.26
N ALA A 110 -16.57 -0.59 4.49
CA ALA A 110 -15.90 0.70 4.56
C ALA A 110 -16.04 1.33 5.95
N LEU A 111 -17.23 1.23 6.57
CA LEU A 111 -17.50 1.73 7.91
C LEU A 111 -16.67 0.98 8.95
N GLU A 112 -16.70 -0.36 8.94
CA GLU A 112 -15.94 -1.21 9.84
C GLU A 112 -14.44 -0.85 9.85
N ILE A 113 -13.84 -0.78 8.66
CA ILE A 113 -12.39 -0.45 8.52
C ILE A 113 -12.11 0.96 9.02
N THR A 114 -12.99 1.92 8.72
CA THR A 114 -12.83 3.31 9.17
C THR A 114 -12.94 3.42 10.69
N GLU A 115 -13.84 2.66 11.34
CA GLU A 115 -13.97 2.60 12.80
C GLU A 115 -12.71 2.05 13.44
N LYS A 116 -12.17 0.96 12.94
CA LYS A 116 -10.90 0.38 13.42
C LYS A 116 -9.75 1.38 13.30
N ALA A 117 -9.59 2.01 12.13
CA ALA A 117 -8.54 3.01 11.91
C ALA A 117 -8.69 4.23 12.86
N PHE A 118 -9.92 4.68 13.09
CA PHE A 118 -10.21 5.77 14.03
C PHE A 118 -9.91 5.39 15.47
N GLN A 119 -10.25 4.17 15.90
CA GLN A 119 -9.90 3.66 17.24
C GLN A 119 -8.39 3.65 17.45
N ILE A 120 -7.62 3.09 16.49
CA ILE A 120 -6.16 3.08 16.55
C ILE A 120 -5.60 4.50 16.65
N SER A 121 -6.11 5.43 15.85
CA SER A 121 -5.67 6.83 15.89
C SER A 121 -5.88 7.51 17.25
N ASN A 122 -6.90 7.08 18.00
CA ASN A 122 -7.18 7.60 19.33
C ASN A 122 -6.31 6.96 20.43
N MET A 123 -6.03 5.63 20.31
CA MET A 123 -5.26 4.89 21.32
C MET A 123 -3.81 5.37 21.42
N VAL A 124 -3.23 5.73 20.31
CA VAL A 124 -1.78 5.98 20.23
C VAL A 124 -1.41 7.44 20.52
N GLY A 125 -2.41 8.30 20.77
CA GLY A 125 -2.14 9.73 21.01
C GLY A 125 -1.39 10.39 19.85
N ILE A 126 -1.45 9.77 18.67
CA ILE A 126 -0.78 10.29 17.47
C ILE A 126 -1.36 11.69 17.23
N ASN A 127 -0.55 12.70 17.50
CA ASN A 127 -0.82 14.10 17.13
C ASN A 127 -0.83 14.30 15.60
N ASN A 128 -1.24 13.26 14.86
CA ASN A 128 -1.45 13.33 13.44
C ASN A 128 -2.89 13.82 13.19
N SER A 129 -3.10 15.09 13.55
CA SER A 129 -4.40 15.78 13.44
C SER A 129 -5.05 15.58 12.06
N ILE A 130 -4.26 15.51 11.01
CA ILE A 130 -4.72 15.38 9.63
C ILE A 130 -5.49 14.06 9.41
N TYR A 131 -4.91 12.93 9.77
CA TYR A 131 -5.59 11.63 9.60
C TYR A 131 -6.80 11.47 10.51
N LYS A 132 -6.73 11.99 11.73
CA LYS A 132 -7.81 11.91 12.70
C LYS A 132 -9.05 12.67 12.25
N ASP A 133 -8.89 13.89 11.75
CA ASP A 133 -9.99 14.70 11.25
C ASP A 133 -10.62 14.11 10.00
N ASP A 134 -9.81 13.60 9.07
CA ASP A 134 -10.28 12.93 7.86
C ASP A 134 -11.03 11.63 8.18
N LEU A 135 -10.52 10.82 9.11
CA LEU A 135 -11.20 9.61 9.59
C LEU A 135 -12.54 9.94 10.27
N LYS A 136 -12.58 10.98 11.10
CA LYS A 136 -13.82 11.43 11.74
C LYS A 136 -14.87 11.89 10.73
N LYS A 137 -14.47 12.70 9.75
CA LYS A 137 -15.36 13.12 8.65
C LYS A 137 -15.89 11.95 7.85
N ARG A 138 -15.00 11.01 7.48
CA ARG A 138 -15.37 9.79 6.76
C ARG A 138 -16.33 8.93 7.56
N LEU A 139 -16.05 8.72 8.85
CA LEU A 139 -16.88 7.94 9.76
C LEU A 139 -18.30 8.49 9.82
N ASN A 140 -18.46 9.79 10.03
CA ASN A 140 -19.77 10.45 10.07
C ASN A 140 -20.53 10.27 8.73
N ARG A 141 -19.84 10.47 7.61
CA ARG A 141 -20.46 10.31 6.28
C ARG A 141 -20.90 8.86 6.04
N LEU A 142 -20.08 7.87 6.41
CA LEU A 142 -20.41 6.46 6.22
C LEU A 142 -21.56 6.01 7.12
N LYS A 143 -21.65 6.50 8.35
CA LYS A 143 -22.79 6.25 9.26
C LYS A 143 -24.12 6.75 8.67
N VAL A 144 -24.11 7.96 8.10
CA VAL A 144 -25.30 8.50 7.41
C VAL A 144 -25.70 7.64 6.21
N LYS A 145 -24.71 7.22 5.39
CA LYS A 145 -24.96 6.33 4.24
C LYS A 145 -25.54 4.99 4.69
N ALA A 146 -24.96 4.37 5.70
CA ALA A 146 -25.41 3.08 6.25
C ALA A 146 -26.84 3.17 6.84
N GLY A 147 -27.17 4.28 7.50
CA GLY A 147 -28.53 4.53 8.02
C GLY A 147 -29.56 4.65 6.91
N LYS A 148 -29.24 5.34 5.81
CA LYS A 148 -30.14 5.45 4.64
C LYS A 148 -30.39 4.11 3.94
N MET A 149 -29.40 3.21 3.89
CA MET A 149 -29.52 1.89 3.29
C MET A 149 -30.41 0.93 4.12
N LYS A 150 -30.52 1.15 5.44
CA LYS A 150 -31.41 0.32 6.32
C LYS A 150 -32.89 0.72 6.21
N ASN A 151 -33.17 1.93 5.73
CA ASN A 151 -34.51 2.51 5.64
C ASN A 151 -35.07 2.49 4.20
N ALA A 152 -34.33 1.93 3.25
CA ALA A 152 -34.72 1.73 1.88
C ALA A 152 -34.99 0.27 1.57
#